data_28a94081c81ad55f4b2f00aae5bb8912
#
_entry.id   28a94081c81ad55f4b2f00aae5bb8912
#
_cell.length_a   1.000
_cell.length_b   1.000
_cell.length_c   1.000
_cell.angle_alpha   90.00
_cell.angle_beta   90.00
_cell.angle_gamma   90.00
#
_symmetry.space_group_name_H-M   'P 1'
#
loop_
_entity.id
_entity.type
_entity.pdbx_description
1 polymer ?
#
loop_
_entity_poly.entity_id
_entity_poly.type
_entity_poly.pdbx_seq_one_letter_code
_entity_poly.pdbx_strand_id
1 'polypeptide(L)'
;MPTKQQKKMVIKQLLVPVLLIIAALLYQPVMGLLHPQEKLTDTTVDDKQLVVSYLDVGQGDATLISKGDFHMLIDAGKNEQGATVVEYLKNAKVDKLDVLVGTHPDSDHIGGLDDVLKNIPVDTVYLPKAKKETKTYQQVEEALKQTDKTAQMPEIGGNYTYDGNVMVRFLEPTKKYQDANNNSLVVQLAYGKNRFLFMGDAEEEAENDMLEQQYDLECDVLKVGHHGSYTATSDAFLHKSNPTYAVISCGEGNSYGHPHAEVLAKLEEDDVQIYRTDKMGTIVAASDGKNVRFTTEKK
;
A
#
# COMPACT_ATOMS: atom_id res chain seq x y z
N MET A 1 32.66 52.45 11.24
CA MET A 1 32.48 51.73 9.97
C MET A 1 32.96 50.30 10.15
N PRO A 2 32.24 49.28 9.74
CA PRO A 2 32.67 47.88 9.90
C PRO A 2 33.90 47.58 9.06
N THR A 3 34.82 46.83 9.63
CA THR A 3 36.10 46.47 8.96
C THR A 3 35.86 45.56 7.77
N LYS A 4 36.84 45.50 6.86
CA LYS A 4 36.78 44.61 5.65
C LYS A 4 36.54 43.15 6.01
N GLN A 5 36.99 42.73 7.20
CA GLN A 5 36.83 41.36 7.74
C GLN A 5 35.40 41.13 8.27
N GLN A 6 34.81 42.09 8.94
CA GLN A 6 33.41 42.03 9.41
C GLN A 6 32.43 42.00 8.24
N LYS A 7 32.67 42.79 7.15
CA LYS A 7 31.87 42.70 5.93
C LYS A 7 31.92 41.33 5.24
N LYS A 8 33.12 40.68 5.19
CA LYS A 8 33.25 39.34 4.64
C LYS A 8 32.52 38.26 5.47
N MET A 9 32.48 38.43 6.78
CA MET A 9 31.79 37.48 7.68
C MET A 9 30.29 37.58 7.57
N VAL A 10 29.74 38.80 7.49
CA VAL A 10 28.29 39.04 7.27
C VAL A 10 27.84 38.55 5.89
N ILE A 11 28.66 38.71 4.86
CA ILE A 11 28.36 38.22 3.51
C ILE A 11 28.35 36.66 3.51
N LYS A 12 29.27 36.00 4.20
CA LYS A 12 29.25 34.54 4.34
C LYS A 12 28.03 34.01 5.12
N GLN A 13 27.64 34.71 6.19
CA GLN A 13 26.47 34.35 7.01
C GLN A 13 25.14 34.52 6.27
N LEU A 14 25.04 35.38 5.28
CA LEU A 14 23.86 35.59 4.43
C LEU A 14 23.87 34.70 3.17
N LEU A 15 25.06 34.43 2.59
CA LEU A 15 25.18 33.63 1.37
C LEU A 15 24.86 32.14 1.57
N VAL A 16 25.24 31.54 2.69
CA VAL A 16 25.02 30.13 2.96
C VAL A 16 23.52 29.77 3.06
N PRO A 17 22.70 30.48 3.87
CA PRO A 17 21.26 30.17 3.91
C PRO A 17 20.55 30.50 2.59
N VAL A 18 20.98 31.52 1.83
CA VAL A 18 20.41 31.82 0.51
C VAL A 18 20.73 30.72 -0.50
N LEU A 19 21.94 30.16 -0.48
CA LEU A 19 22.32 29.03 -1.34
C LEU A 19 21.56 27.75 -0.95
N LEU A 20 21.32 27.50 0.34
CA LEU A 20 20.51 26.38 0.80
C LEU A 20 19.04 26.52 0.39
N ILE A 21 18.47 27.72 0.47
CA ILE A 21 17.10 27.99 0.00
C ILE A 21 17.00 27.80 -1.52
N ILE A 22 18.00 28.26 -2.29
CA ILE A 22 18.03 28.07 -3.75
C ILE A 22 18.21 26.59 -4.09
N ALA A 23 19.04 25.85 -3.35
CA ALA A 23 19.21 24.41 -3.52
C ALA A 23 17.89 23.65 -3.20
N ALA A 24 17.20 24.03 -2.13
CA ALA A 24 15.90 23.45 -1.80
C ALA A 24 14.80 23.79 -2.83
N LEU A 25 14.79 25.00 -3.36
CA LEU A 25 13.85 25.43 -4.40
C LEU A 25 14.12 24.77 -5.77
N LEU A 26 15.36 24.37 -6.04
CA LEU A 26 15.74 23.69 -7.28
C LEU A 26 15.67 22.17 -7.14
N TYR A 27 15.67 21.63 -5.92
CA TYR A 27 15.63 20.19 -5.67
C TYR A 27 14.35 19.55 -6.22
N GLN A 28 13.19 20.14 -5.92
CA GLN A 28 11.89 19.64 -6.39
C GLN A 28 11.74 19.61 -7.93
N PRO A 29 12.05 20.71 -8.67
CA PRO A 29 11.95 20.66 -10.12
C PRO A 29 13.01 19.76 -10.78
N VAL A 30 14.20 19.59 -10.19
CA VAL A 30 15.22 18.69 -10.70
C VAL A 30 14.84 17.22 -10.47
N MET A 31 14.28 16.88 -9.31
CA MET A 31 13.75 15.54 -9.05
C MET A 31 12.56 15.21 -9.94
N GLY A 32 11.67 16.17 -10.20
CA GLY A 32 10.57 16.00 -11.15
C GLY A 32 11.01 15.82 -12.62
N LEU A 33 12.20 16.33 -13.00
CA LEU A 33 12.79 16.10 -14.32
C LEU A 33 13.46 14.72 -14.43
N LEU A 34 14.00 14.21 -13.34
CA LEU A 34 14.65 12.90 -13.26
C LEU A 34 13.63 11.74 -13.18
N HIS A 35 12.42 12.03 -12.66
CA HIS A 35 11.31 11.08 -12.58
C HIS A 35 10.03 11.75 -13.12
N PRO A 36 9.86 11.85 -14.46
CA PRO A 36 8.65 12.42 -15.04
C PRO A 36 7.44 11.56 -14.64
N GLN A 37 6.54 12.15 -13.85
CA GLN A 37 5.24 11.53 -13.56
C GLN A 37 4.34 11.71 -14.79
N GLU A 38 4.02 10.61 -15.45
CA GLU A 38 3.03 10.60 -16.54
C GLU A 38 1.62 10.69 -15.96
N LYS A 39 0.75 11.50 -16.61
CA LYS A 39 -0.66 11.60 -16.23
C LYS A 39 -1.39 10.28 -16.54
N LEU A 40 -2.31 9.89 -15.65
CA LEU A 40 -3.30 8.80 -15.86
C LEU A 40 -4.29 9.12 -17.01
N THR A 41 -3.79 9.47 -18.18
CA THR A 41 -4.59 9.61 -19.39
C THR A 41 -4.16 8.53 -20.35
N ASP A 42 -5.01 7.49 -20.47
CA ASP A 42 -4.85 6.37 -21.40
C ASP A 42 -3.75 5.37 -21.04
N THR A 43 -3.94 4.65 -19.93
CA THR A 43 -3.20 3.43 -19.68
C THR A 43 -3.82 2.31 -20.53
N THR A 44 -3.40 2.20 -21.81
CA THR A 44 -3.37 0.89 -22.43
C THR A 44 -2.35 0.08 -21.65
N VAL A 45 -2.82 -0.62 -20.61
CA VAL A 45 -2.00 -1.55 -19.83
C VAL A 45 -1.51 -2.60 -20.82
N ASP A 46 -0.19 -2.64 -21.07
CA ASP A 46 0.40 -3.75 -21.82
C ASP A 46 0.13 -5.02 -20.98
N ASP A 47 -0.57 -6.01 -21.53
CA ASP A 47 -0.89 -7.29 -20.89
C ASP A 47 0.34 -8.00 -20.28
N LYS A 48 1.53 -7.50 -20.61
CA LYS A 48 2.82 -7.96 -20.09
C LYS A 48 3.24 -7.31 -18.79
N GLN A 49 2.58 -6.24 -18.34
CA GLN A 49 2.94 -5.54 -17.12
C GLN A 49 2.08 -5.99 -15.95
N LEU A 50 2.69 -6.10 -14.78
CA LEU A 50 1.97 -6.17 -13.52
C LEU A 50 1.57 -4.75 -13.11
N VAL A 51 0.31 -4.52 -12.83
CA VAL A 51 -0.22 -3.24 -12.38
C VAL A 51 -0.79 -3.40 -10.98
N VAL A 52 -0.34 -2.56 -10.07
CA VAL A 52 -0.83 -2.46 -8.69
C VAL A 52 -1.43 -1.08 -8.49
N SER A 53 -2.74 -1.03 -8.27
CA SER A 53 -3.50 0.19 -8.07
C SER A 53 -3.92 0.32 -6.62
N TYR A 54 -3.37 1.29 -5.91
CA TYR A 54 -3.75 1.67 -4.55
C TYR A 54 -4.85 2.72 -4.64
N LEU A 55 -6.08 2.32 -4.33
CA LEU A 55 -7.27 3.15 -4.56
C LEU A 55 -7.43 4.23 -3.50
N ASP A 56 -7.81 5.44 -3.90
CA ASP A 56 -8.23 6.48 -2.96
C ASP A 56 -9.65 6.15 -2.46
N VAL A 57 -9.73 5.43 -1.36
CA VAL A 57 -10.97 5.10 -0.65
C VAL A 57 -11.15 5.93 0.63
N GLY A 58 -10.43 7.08 0.71
CA GLY A 58 -10.35 7.84 1.94
C GLY A 58 -9.54 7.10 3.01
N GLN A 59 -10.02 7.12 4.27
CA GLN A 59 -9.36 6.38 5.35
C GLN A 59 -9.71 4.90 5.26
N GLY A 60 -8.74 4.09 4.86
CA GLY A 60 -8.85 2.65 4.65
C GLY A 60 -7.96 2.15 3.52
N ASP A 61 -8.01 0.86 3.26
CA ASP A 61 -7.21 0.19 2.23
C ASP A 61 -8.10 -0.44 1.15
N ALA A 62 -7.68 -0.29 -0.10
CA ALA A 62 -8.16 -1.09 -1.22
C ALA A 62 -7.07 -1.13 -2.29
N THR A 63 -6.62 -2.30 -2.67
CA THR A 63 -5.53 -2.45 -3.65
C THR A 63 -5.90 -3.50 -4.70
N LEU A 64 -5.98 -3.07 -5.96
CA LEU A 64 -6.16 -3.96 -7.11
C LEU A 64 -4.80 -4.32 -7.72
N ILE A 65 -4.57 -5.60 -7.92
CA ILE A 65 -3.42 -6.17 -8.61
C ILE A 65 -3.92 -6.83 -9.89
N SER A 66 -3.35 -6.46 -11.03
CA SER A 66 -3.75 -7.00 -12.34
C SER A 66 -2.55 -7.38 -13.18
N LYS A 67 -2.62 -8.52 -13.88
CA LYS A 67 -1.63 -8.97 -14.85
C LYS A 67 -2.31 -9.88 -15.86
N GLY A 68 -2.45 -9.43 -17.12
CA GLY A 68 -3.26 -10.16 -18.09
C GLY A 68 -4.68 -10.38 -17.58
N ASP A 69 -5.13 -11.64 -17.57
CA ASP A 69 -6.45 -12.04 -17.06
C ASP A 69 -6.47 -12.29 -15.54
N PHE A 70 -5.33 -12.20 -14.86
CA PHE A 70 -5.26 -12.36 -13.40
C PHE A 70 -5.62 -11.05 -12.70
N HIS A 71 -6.57 -11.13 -11.77
CA HIS A 71 -7.00 -10.02 -10.93
C HIS A 71 -7.12 -10.44 -9.46
N MET A 72 -6.47 -9.69 -8.59
CA MET A 72 -6.54 -9.86 -7.15
C MET A 72 -6.88 -8.52 -6.49
N LEU A 73 -7.84 -8.53 -5.58
CA LEU A 73 -8.17 -7.37 -4.75
C LEU A 73 -7.78 -7.66 -3.29
N ILE A 74 -7.03 -6.76 -2.69
CA ILE A 74 -6.69 -6.76 -1.25
C ILE A 74 -7.44 -5.61 -0.60
N ASP A 75 -8.36 -5.92 0.29
CA ASP A 75 -9.26 -5.00 0.98
C ASP A 75 -10.16 -4.17 0.03
N ALA A 76 -11.16 -3.50 0.58
CA ALA A 76 -12.13 -2.73 -0.20
C ALA A 76 -12.64 -1.46 0.53
N GLY A 77 -11.85 -0.94 1.48
CA GLY A 77 -12.20 0.25 2.23
C GLY A 77 -13.39 0.06 3.16
N LYS A 78 -13.93 1.19 3.63
CA LYS A 78 -15.13 1.22 4.49
C LYS A 78 -16.39 0.82 3.74
N ASN A 79 -17.46 0.51 4.48
CA ASN A 79 -18.75 0.12 3.90
C ASN A 79 -19.25 1.14 2.84
N GLU A 80 -19.10 2.43 3.10
CA GLU A 80 -19.51 3.48 2.16
C GLU A 80 -18.64 3.56 0.88
N GLN A 81 -17.52 2.88 0.84
CA GLN A 81 -16.60 2.87 -0.31
C GLN A 81 -16.78 1.66 -1.23
N GLY A 82 -17.55 0.65 -0.82
CA GLY A 82 -17.75 -0.56 -1.61
C GLY A 82 -18.21 -0.27 -3.05
N ALA A 83 -19.17 0.63 -3.23
CA ALA A 83 -19.63 1.05 -4.55
C ALA A 83 -18.52 1.72 -5.40
N THR A 84 -17.68 2.55 -4.78
CA THR A 84 -16.51 3.19 -5.44
C THR A 84 -15.51 2.13 -5.91
N VAL A 85 -15.20 1.14 -5.08
CA VAL A 85 -14.31 0.04 -5.44
C VAL A 85 -14.89 -0.78 -6.59
N VAL A 86 -16.18 -1.13 -6.55
CA VAL A 86 -16.88 -1.84 -7.63
C VAL A 86 -16.84 -1.04 -8.93
N GLU A 87 -17.07 0.27 -8.88
CA GLU A 87 -16.99 1.14 -10.05
C GLU A 87 -15.56 1.16 -10.62
N TYR A 88 -14.54 1.26 -9.78
CA TYR A 88 -13.14 1.20 -10.21
C TYR A 88 -12.84 -0.13 -10.92
N LEU A 89 -13.25 -1.27 -10.34
CA LEU A 89 -13.05 -2.59 -10.94
C LEU A 89 -13.70 -2.68 -12.33
N LYS A 90 -14.93 -2.20 -12.48
CA LYS A 90 -15.63 -2.16 -13.77
C LYS A 90 -14.93 -1.26 -14.79
N ASN A 91 -14.49 -0.08 -14.38
CA ASN A 91 -13.73 0.85 -15.24
C ASN A 91 -12.39 0.27 -15.67
N ALA A 92 -11.74 -0.49 -14.80
CA ALA A 92 -10.52 -1.26 -15.09
C ALA A 92 -10.79 -2.54 -15.91
N LYS A 93 -12.07 -2.80 -16.31
CA LYS A 93 -12.51 -3.98 -17.07
C LYS A 93 -12.21 -5.31 -16.36
N VAL A 94 -12.30 -5.30 -15.04
CA VAL A 94 -12.18 -6.52 -14.21
C VAL A 94 -13.56 -7.20 -14.21
N ASP A 95 -13.71 -8.21 -15.03
CA ASP A 95 -14.96 -8.97 -15.12
C ASP A 95 -15.06 -10.05 -14.02
N LYS A 96 -13.92 -10.43 -13.44
CA LYS A 96 -13.80 -11.44 -12.38
C LYS A 96 -12.56 -11.17 -11.53
N LEU A 97 -12.63 -11.49 -10.25
CA LEU A 97 -11.47 -11.58 -9.36
C LEU A 97 -11.09 -13.05 -9.16
N ASP A 98 -9.83 -13.40 -9.43
CA ASP A 98 -9.30 -14.73 -9.09
C ASP A 98 -9.14 -14.86 -7.57
N VAL A 99 -8.75 -13.75 -6.93
CA VAL A 99 -8.53 -13.70 -5.48
C VAL A 99 -9.09 -12.41 -4.89
N LEU A 100 -9.85 -12.55 -3.81
CA LEU A 100 -10.28 -11.47 -2.94
C LEU A 100 -9.70 -11.72 -1.54
N VAL A 101 -8.99 -10.75 -0.98
CA VAL A 101 -8.38 -10.84 0.35
C VAL A 101 -8.96 -9.76 1.24
N GLY A 102 -9.41 -10.16 2.43
CA GLY A 102 -9.58 -9.23 3.54
C GLY A 102 -8.43 -9.45 4.52
N THR A 103 -7.63 -8.43 4.76
CA THR A 103 -6.42 -8.57 5.58
C THR A 103 -6.74 -8.82 7.05
N HIS A 104 -7.70 -8.09 7.59
CA HIS A 104 -8.19 -8.23 8.97
C HIS A 104 -9.63 -7.69 9.09
N PRO A 105 -10.38 -7.97 10.18
CA PRO A 105 -11.83 -7.74 10.22
C PRO A 105 -12.27 -6.31 10.50
N ASP A 106 -11.42 -5.29 10.35
CA ASP A 106 -11.79 -3.91 10.60
C ASP A 106 -12.52 -3.28 9.40
N SER A 107 -13.41 -2.34 9.71
CA SER A 107 -14.37 -1.82 8.73
C SER A 107 -13.74 -1.04 7.58
N ASP A 108 -12.61 -0.41 7.80
CA ASP A 108 -11.87 0.35 6.79
C ASP A 108 -10.99 -0.52 5.88
N HIS A 109 -11.07 -1.85 6.06
CA HIS A 109 -10.47 -2.86 5.19
C HIS A 109 -11.54 -3.74 4.53
N ILE A 110 -12.39 -4.37 5.34
CA ILE A 110 -13.38 -5.31 4.80
C ILE A 110 -14.75 -4.71 4.53
N GLY A 111 -14.94 -3.41 4.79
CA GLY A 111 -16.25 -2.77 4.71
C GLY A 111 -16.92 -2.85 3.35
N GLY A 112 -16.15 -2.70 2.27
CA GLY A 112 -16.65 -2.77 0.91
C GLY A 112 -16.65 -4.18 0.30
N LEU A 113 -16.16 -5.22 1.01
CA LEU A 113 -16.07 -6.57 0.45
C LEU A 113 -17.44 -7.16 0.11
N ASP A 114 -18.47 -6.83 0.87
CA ASP A 114 -19.84 -7.32 0.60
C ASP A 114 -20.39 -6.78 -0.72
N ASP A 115 -20.12 -5.52 -1.05
CA ASP A 115 -20.48 -4.92 -2.34
C ASP A 115 -19.67 -5.55 -3.48
N VAL A 116 -18.37 -5.79 -3.28
CA VAL A 116 -17.53 -6.47 -4.27
C VAL A 116 -18.05 -7.87 -4.54
N LEU A 117 -18.30 -8.68 -3.51
CA LEU A 117 -18.82 -10.04 -3.63
C LEU A 117 -20.16 -10.10 -4.39
N LYS A 118 -21.05 -9.16 -4.14
CA LYS A 118 -22.37 -9.10 -4.77
C LYS A 118 -22.34 -8.65 -6.24
N ASN A 119 -21.30 -7.94 -6.65
CA ASN A 119 -21.26 -7.27 -7.97
C ASN A 119 -20.20 -7.83 -8.92
N ILE A 120 -19.15 -8.48 -8.42
CA ILE A 120 -18.04 -9.02 -9.21
C ILE A 120 -17.91 -10.51 -8.87
N PRO A 121 -17.89 -11.40 -9.87
CA PRO A 121 -17.55 -12.80 -9.66
C PRO A 121 -16.19 -12.96 -9.00
N VAL A 122 -16.09 -13.79 -7.96
CA VAL A 122 -14.84 -14.05 -7.23
C VAL A 122 -14.59 -15.54 -7.19
N ASP A 123 -13.39 -16.01 -7.56
CA ASP A 123 -13.07 -17.43 -7.50
C ASP A 123 -12.70 -17.85 -6.08
N THR A 124 -11.75 -17.17 -5.44
CA THR A 124 -11.25 -17.50 -4.11
C THR A 124 -11.33 -16.31 -3.18
N VAL A 125 -11.81 -16.54 -1.96
CA VAL A 125 -11.85 -15.52 -0.90
C VAL A 125 -10.95 -15.96 0.26
N TYR A 126 -9.99 -15.11 0.61
CA TYR A 126 -9.13 -15.31 1.77
C TYR A 126 -9.48 -14.31 2.87
N LEU A 127 -9.74 -14.82 4.07
CA LEU A 127 -9.89 -14.04 5.29
C LEU A 127 -9.03 -14.66 6.40
N PRO A 128 -8.53 -13.87 7.36
CA PRO A 128 -7.83 -14.41 8.53
C PRO A 128 -8.77 -15.21 9.42
N LYS A 129 -8.21 -15.99 10.34
CA LYS A 129 -8.99 -16.69 11.37
C LYS A 129 -9.60 -15.71 12.40
N ALA A 130 -9.03 -14.52 12.53
CA ALA A 130 -9.54 -13.49 13.40
C ALA A 130 -10.94 -13.07 12.95
N LYS A 131 -11.88 -13.06 13.88
CA LYS A 131 -13.26 -12.63 13.65
C LYS A 131 -13.60 -11.47 14.57
N LYS A 132 -14.48 -10.60 14.11
CA LYS A 132 -15.00 -9.49 14.91
C LYS A 132 -16.53 -9.51 14.90
N GLU A 133 -17.15 -9.39 16.05
CA GLU A 133 -18.62 -9.31 16.14
C GLU A 133 -19.11 -7.89 15.80
N THR A 134 -18.94 -7.49 14.54
CA THR A 134 -19.36 -6.20 14.03
C THR A 134 -20.40 -6.37 12.92
N LYS A 135 -21.19 -5.32 12.69
CA LYS A 135 -22.15 -5.31 11.59
C LYS A 135 -21.45 -5.50 10.23
N THR A 136 -20.29 -4.87 10.05
CA THR A 136 -19.46 -5.00 8.84
C THR A 136 -19.08 -6.45 8.59
N TYR A 137 -18.54 -7.14 9.61
CA TYR A 137 -18.15 -8.55 9.47
C TYR A 137 -19.35 -9.44 9.13
N GLN A 138 -20.49 -9.20 9.78
CA GLN A 138 -21.75 -9.93 9.50
C GLN A 138 -22.23 -9.71 8.06
N GLN A 139 -22.11 -8.48 7.52
CA GLN A 139 -22.45 -8.17 6.12
C GLN A 139 -21.57 -8.96 5.13
N VAL A 140 -20.27 -9.09 5.42
CA VAL A 140 -19.36 -9.90 4.61
C VAL A 140 -19.73 -11.39 4.68
N GLU A 141 -20.02 -11.94 5.88
CA GLU A 141 -20.45 -13.34 6.03
C GLU A 141 -21.79 -13.61 5.31
N GLU A 142 -22.70 -12.65 5.30
CA GLU A 142 -23.97 -12.77 4.58
C GLU A 142 -23.75 -12.70 3.06
N ALA A 143 -22.90 -11.81 2.56
CA ALA A 143 -22.57 -11.72 1.15
C ALA A 143 -21.88 -13.01 0.64
N LEU A 144 -21.00 -13.59 1.43
CA LEU A 144 -20.41 -14.91 1.12
C LEU A 144 -21.48 -16.00 0.95
N LYS A 145 -22.46 -16.05 1.86
CA LYS A 145 -23.57 -17.01 1.76
C LYS A 145 -24.45 -16.74 0.54
N GLN A 146 -24.78 -15.47 0.25
CA GLN A 146 -25.61 -15.09 -0.90
C GLN A 146 -24.96 -15.42 -2.24
N THR A 147 -23.64 -15.42 -2.29
CA THR A 147 -22.85 -15.71 -3.52
C THR A 147 -22.31 -17.14 -3.58
N ASP A 148 -22.76 -18.01 -2.66
CA ASP A 148 -22.28 -19.40 -2.53
C ASP A 148 -20.76 -19.51 -2.44
N LYS A 149 -20.15 -18.56 -1.72
CA LYS A 149 -18.70 -18.53 -1.45
C LYS A 149 -18.40 -18.85 0.00
N THR A 150 -17.25 -19.45 0.20
CA THR A 150 -16.70 -19.70 1.54
C THR A 150 -15.32 -19.07 1.62
N ALA A 151 -15.13 -18.22 2.61
CA ALA A 151 -13.80 -17.70 2.88
C ALA A 151 -12.94 -18.78 3.52
N GLN A 152 -11.69 -18.82 3.13
CA GLN A 152 -10.70 -19.76 3.65
C GLN A 152 -9.45 -19.02 4.10
N MET A 153 -8.69 -19.64 4.97
CA MET A 153 -7.36 -19.18 5.35
C MET A 153 -6.36 -19.64 4.28
N PRO A 154 -5.50 -18.77 3.75
CA PRO A 154 -4.46 -19.20 2.83
C PRO A 154 -3.42 -20.07 3.54
N GLU A 155 -2.66 -20.87 2.80
CA GLU A 155 -1.47 -21.55 3.32
C GLU A 155 -0.38 -20.51 3.60
N ILE A 156 -0.03 -20.35 4.88
CA ILE A 156 0.99 -19.37 5.30
C ILE A 156 2.38 -19.86 4.87
N GLY A 157 3.14 -18.96 4.23
CA GLY A 157 4.45 -19.28 3.65
C GLY A 157 4.39 -20.08 2.35
N GLY A 158 3.20 -20.55 1.94
CA GLY A 158 2.99 -21.23 0.65
C GLY A 158 3.15 -20.26 -0.53
N ASN A 159 3.57 -20.78 -1.68
CA ASN A 159 3.69 -20.01 -2.91
C ASN A 159 2.51 -20.31 -3.84
N TYR A 160 1.78 -19.28 -4.22
CA TYR A 160 0.75 -19.32 -5.25
C TYR A 160 1.29 -18.67 -6.51
N THR A 161 1.11 -19.30 -7.66
CA THR A 161 1.55 -18.74 -8.95
C THR A 161 0.35 -18.49 -9.83
N TYR A 162 0.22 -17.26 -10.29
CA TYR A 162 -0.83 -16.80 -11.20
C TYR A 162 -0.22 -16.27 -12.50
N ASP A 163 -0.98 -16.37 -13.59
CA ASP A 163 -0.55 -15.93 -14.93
C ASP A 163 0.90 -16.36 -15.28
N GLY A 164 1.27 -17.56 -14.82
CA GLY A 164 2.56 -18.22 -15.10
C GLY A 164 3.79 -17.60 -14.40
N ASN A 165 3.73 -16.38 -13.90
CA ASN A 165 4.90 -15.69 -13.35
C ASN A 165 4.61 -14.64 -12.25
N VAL A 166 3.39 -14.45 -11.85
CA VAL A 166 3.03 -13.65 -10.66
C VAL A 166 3.02 -14.59 -9.46
N MET A 167 3.96 -14.38 -8.55
CA MET A 167 4.07 -15.21 -7.34
C MET A 167 3.48 -14.43 -6.15
N VAL A 168 2.54 -15.05 -5.46
CA VAL A 168 1.91 -14.51 -4.25
C VAL A 168 2.23 -15.43 -3.09
N ARG A 169 2.60 -14.86 -1.96
CA ARG A 169 2.79 -15.55 -0.70
C ARG A 169 2.05 -14.81 0.40
N PHE A 170 1.38 -15.57 1.24
CA PHE A 170 0.74 -15.02 2.44
C PHE A 170 1.63 -15.24 3.65
N LEU A 171 1.81 -14.20 4.44
CA LEU A 171 2.50 -14.24 5.71
C LEU A 171 1.50 -13.86 6.80
N GLU A 172 1.69 -14.42 7.98
CA GLU A 172 0.89 -14.11 9.15
C GLU A 172 1.81 -14.20 10.37
N PRO A 173 1.66 -13.33 11.37
CA PRO A 173 2.30 -13.54 12.65
C PRO A 173 1.93 -14.90 13.25
N THR A 174 2.87 -15.58 13.87
CA THR A 174 2.61 -16.91 14.48
C THR A 174 1.93 -16.79 15.82
N LYS A 175 2.11 -15.67 16.51
CA LYS A 175 1.44 -15.35 17.76
C LYS A 175 0.01 -14.89 17.47
N LYS A 176 -0.90 -15.18 18.39
CA LYS A 176 -2.25 -14.61 18.37
C LYS A 176 -2.28 -13.34 19.19
N TYR A 177 -2.71 -12.27 18.57
CA TYR A 177 -2.88 -10.98 19.20
C TYR A 177 -4.35 -10.74 19.57
N GLN A 178 -4.57 -9.92 20.61
CA GLN A 178 -5.95 -9.58 21.03
C GLN A 178 -6.57 -8.53 20.09
N ASP A 179 -5.75 -7.62 19.58
CA ASP A 179 -6.17 -6.67 18.58
C ASP A 179 -6.27 -7.32 17.17
N ALA A 180 -7.07 -6.74 16.30
CA ALA A 180 -7.28 -7.26 14.97
C ALA A 180 -6.11 -6.96 14.03
N ASN A 181 -5.47 -5.80 14.21
CA ASN A 181 -4.43 -5.27 13.35
C ASN A 181 -3.23 -6.22 13.28
N ASN A 182 -2.71 -6.62 14.44
CA ASN A 182 -1.60 -7.55 14.53
C ASN A 182 -1.92 -8.99 14.05
N ASN A 183 -3.16 -9.28 13.69
CA ASN A 183 -3.55 -10.54 13.04
C ASN A 183 -3.79 -10.35 11.53
N SER A 184 -3.26 -9.29 10.93
CA SER A 184 -3.40 -9.04 9.49
C SER A 184 -2.72 -10.12 8.66
N LEU A 185 -3.40 -10.55 7.60
CA LEU A 185 -2.77 -11.28 6.50
C LEU A 185 -1.86 -10.31 5.73
N VAL A 186 -0.58 -10.56 5.80
CA VAL A 186 0.43 -9.83 5.02
C VAL A 186 0.60 -10.51 3.68
N VAL A 187 0.53 -9.75 2.60
CA VAL A 187 0.66 -10.29 1.25
C VAL A 187 1.99 -9.86 0.65
N GLN A 188 2.78 -10.84 0.22
CA GLN A 188 3.98 -10.61 -0.56
C GLN A 188 3.73 -11.04 -2.00
N LEU A 189 4.09 -10.17 -2.95
CA LEU A 189 3.95 -10.43 -4.37
C LEU A 189 5.29 -10.24 -5.05
N ALA A 190 5.65 -11.17 -5.93
CA ALA A 190 6.84 -11.07 -6.75
C ALA A 190 6.49 -11.23 -8.24
N TYR A 191 7.05 -10.34 -9.06
CA TYR A 191 6.97 -10.37 -10.51
C TYR A 191 8.34 -10.04 -11.13
N GLY A 192 8.95 -11.02 -11.77
CA GLY A 192 10.31 -10.91 -12.23
C GLY A 192 11.28 -10.63 -11.09
N LYS A 193 11.91 -9.45 -11.08
CA LYS A 193 12.80 -9.01 -9.99
C LYS A 193 12.10 -8.12 -8.98
N ASN A 194 10.90 -7.62 -9.29
CA ASN A 194 10.21 -6.70 -8.42
C ASN A 194 9.38 -7.42 -7.36
N ARG A 195 9.42 -6.88 -6.15
CA ARG A 195 8.74 -7.37 -4.96
C ARG A 195 7.87 -6.29 -4.35
N PHE A 196 6.65 -6.65 -4.00
CA PHE A 196 5.69 -5.80 -3.33
C PHE A 196 5.30 -6.45 -2.00
N LEU A 197 5.20 -5.65 -0.96
CA LEU A 197 4.78 -6.11 0.37
C LEU A 197 3.61 -5.27 0.87
N PHE A 198 2.49 -5.92 1.20
CA PHE A 198 1.26 -5.30 1.68
C PHE A 198 1.03 -5.72 3.12
N MET A 199 1.16 -4.77 4.05
CA MET A 199 1.18 -5.06 5.48
C MET A 199 -0.22 -5.14 6.12
N GLY A 200 -1.29 -4.70 5.41
CA GLY A 200 -2.55 -4.44 6.09
C GLY A 200 -2.33 -3.44 7.22
N ASP A 201 -2.82 -3.75 8.40
CA ASP A 201 -2.59 -2.94 9.60
C ASP A 201 -1.66 -3.62 10.62
N ALA A 202 -0.81 -4.55 10.16
CA ALA A 202 0.21 -5.15 11.00
C ALA A 202 1.07 -4.07 11.68
N GLU A 203 1.16 -4.14 12.99
CA GLU A 203 1.89 -3.21 13.85
C GLU A 203 3.23 -3.83 14.30
N GLU A 204 4.00 -3.09 15.09
CA GLU A 204 5.35 -3.47 15.52
C GLU A 204 5.42 -4.87 16.18
N GLU A 205 4.38 -5.28 16.93
CA GLU A 205 4.37 -6.62 17.54
C GLU A 205 4.32 -7.72 16.46
N ALA A 206 3.50 -7.54 15.42
CA ALA A 206 3.41 -8.46 14.29
C ALA A 206 4.67 -8.42 13.41
N GLU A 207 5.23 -7.23 13.19
CA GLU A 207 6.50 -7.04 12.48
C GLU A 207 7.63 -7.80 13.17
N ASN A 208 7.76 -7.65 14.49
CA ASN A 208 8.76 -8.35 15.29
C ASN A 208 8.59 -9.87 15.24
N ASP A 209 7.36 -10.38 15.31
CA ASP A 209 7.10 -11.82 15.17
C ASP A 209 7.53 -12.34 13.78
N MET A 210 7.23 -11.61 12.70
CA MET A 210 7.66 -11.97 11.35
C MET A 210 9.18 -11.92 11.19
N LEU A 211 9.87 -10.99 11.86
CA LEU A 211 11.33 -10.93 11.91
C LEU A 211 11.92 -12.13 12.67
N GLU A 212 11.32 -12.52 13.82
CA GLU A 212 11.70 -13.71 14.56
C GLU A 212 11.55 -15.00 13.75
N GLN A 213 10.52 -15.06 12.87
CA GLN A 213 10.29 -16.17 11.92
C GLN A 213 11.27 -16.17 10.74
N GLN A 214 12.11 -15.15 10.62
CA GLN A 214 13.08 -14.99 9.53
C GLN A 214 12.44 -14.99 8.14
N TYR A 215 11.22 -14.46 8.00
CA TYR A 215 10.63 -14.28 6.69
C TYR A 215 11.50 -13.37 5.81
N ASP A 216 11.53 -13.67 4.51
CA ASP A 216 12.12 -12.76 3.52
C ASP A 216 11.14 -11.63 3.27
N LEU A 217 11.35 -10.49 3.95
CA LEU A 217 10.48 -9.31 3.90
C LEU A 217 10.97 -8.24 2.93
N GLU A 218 12.13 -8.47 2.26
CA GLU A 218 12.71 -7.51 1.32
C GLU A 218 11.71 -7.19 0.18
N CYS A 219 11.54 -5.90 -0.13
CA CYS A 219 10.63 -5.45 -1.18
C CYS A 219 11.12 -4.18 -1.87
N ASP A 220 10.70 -3.97 -3.13
CA ASP A 220 10.89 -2.69 -3.82
C ASP A 220 9.80 -1.69 -3.45
N VAL A 221 8.57 -2.17 -3.26
CA VAL A 221 7.39 -1.35 -2.93
C VAL A 221 6.73 -1.87 -1.65
N LEU A 222 6.70 -1.04 -0.64
CA LEU A 222 6.02 -1.29 0.62
C LEU A 222 4.67 -0.56 0.65
N LYS A 223 3.54 -1.29 0.79
CA LYS A 223 2.30 -0.70 1.31
C LYS A 223 2.45 -0.63 2.83
N VAL A 224 2.65 0.56 3.32
CA VAL A 224 2.94 0.86 4.73
C VAL A 224 1.81 0.35 5.63
N GLY A 225 2.18 -0.27 6.75
CA GLY A 225 1.24 -0.80 7.74
C GLY A 225 0.42 0.30 8.42
N HIS A 226 -0.81 -0.03 8.77
CA HIS A 226 -1.74 0.77 9.56
C HIS A 226 -1.79 2.24 9.14
N HIS A 227 -1.90 2.48 7.82
CA HIS A 227 -2.02 3.81 7.20
C HIS A 227 -0.91 4.81 7.57
N GLY A 228 0.25 4.30 7.99
CA GLY A 228 1.35 5.13 8.51
C GLY A 228 1.16 5.54 9.97
N SER A 229 0.50 4.71 10.80
CA SER A 229 0.48 4.86 12.25
C SER A 229 1.88 4.71 12.84
N TYR A 230 2.19 5.48 13.89
CA TYR A 230 3.44 5.33 14.65
C TYR A 230 3.57 3.96 15.34
N THR A 231 2.47 3.18 15.43
CA THR A 231 2.46 1.82 15.98
C THR A 231 3.01 0.78 15.01
N ALA A 232 3.19 1.14 13.73
CA ALA A 232 3.72 0.29 12.66
C ALA A 232 5.00 0.87 12.06
N THR A 233 5.61 0.11 11.17
CA THR A 233 6.83 0.48 10.44
C THR A 233 7.99 0.76 11.42
N SER A 234 8.28 -0.24 12.26
CA SER A 234 9.41 -0.20 13.18
C SER A 234 10.74 -0.11 12.43
N ASP A 235 11.77 0.46 13.08
CA ASP A 235 13.09 0.62 12.46
C ASP A 235 13.68 -0.74 12.04
N ALA A 236 13.48 -1.77 12.86
CA ALA A 236 13.94 -3.14 12.57
C ALA A 236 13.24 -3.72 11.31
N PHE A 237 11.93 -3.50 11.19
CA PHE A 237 11.16 -3.93 10.03
C PHE A 237 11.55 -3.14 8.77
N LEU A 238 11.65 -1.83 8.86
CA LEU A 238 12.02 -0.95 7.74
C LEU A 238 13.41 -1.31 7.22
N HIS A 239 14.38 -1.47 8.09
CA HIS A 239 15.73 -1.92 7.71
C HIS A 239 15.74 -3.30 7.04
N LYS A 240 14.87 -4.24 7.48
CA LYS A 240 14.78 -5.59 6.92
C LYS A 240 14.04 -5.61 5.58
N SER A 241 12.98 -4.82 5.44
CA SER A 241 12.18 -4.74 4.20
C SER A 241 12.86 -3.89 3.12
N ASN A 242 13.67 -2.91 3.51
CA ASN A 242 14.53 -2.07 2.68
C ASN A 242 13.85 -1.58 1.38
N PRO A 243 12.66 -0.95 1.45
CA PRO A 243 11.91 -0.56 0.28
C PRO A 243 12.53 0.63 -0.44
N THR A 244 12.42 0.66 -1.77
CA THR A 244 12.72 1.87 -2.56
C THR A 244 11.53 2.84 -2.56
N TYR A 245 10.32 2.29 -2.50
CA TYR A 245 9.06 3.04 -2.56
C TYR A 245 8.14 2.64 -1.42
N ALA A 246 7.48 3.61 -0.82
CA ALA A 246 6.43 3.41 0.17
C ALA A 246 5.11 4.01 -0.32
N VAL A 247 4.04 3.24 -0.26
CA VAL A 247 2.68 3.72 -0.51
C VAL A 247 1.91 3.74 0.79
N ILE A 248 1.31 4.88 1.11
CA ILE A 248 0.49 5.09 2.30
C ILE A 248 -0.94 5.38 1.85
N SER A 249 -1.85 4.45 2.11
CA SER A 249 -3.29 4.67 1.94
C SER A 249 -3.84 5.32 3.21
N CYS A 250 -4.37 6.52 3.09
CA CYS A 250 -4.97 7.26 4.20
C CYS A 250 -5.91 8.34 3.65
N GLY A 251 -6.87 8.77 4.44
CA GLY A 251 -7.83 9.80 4.07
C GLY A 251 -7.30 11.21 4.28
N GLU A 252 -7.63 12.14 3.38
CA GLU A 252 -7.34 13.55 3.58
C GLU A 252 -8.08 14.07 4.83
N GLY A 253 -7.33 14.72 5.73
CA GLY A 253 -7.88 15.27 6.97
C GLY A 253 -8.44 14.23 7.93
N ASN A 254 -7.98 12.97 7.87
CA ASN A 254 -8.44 11.91 8.75
C ASN A 254 -8.23 12.26 10.24
N SER A 255 -9.12 11.78 11.10
CA SER A 255 -9.11 12.09 12.54
C SER A 255 -8.03 11.37 13.34
N TYR A 256 -7.33 10.42 12.72
CA TYR A 256 -6.27 9.64 13.37
C TYR A 256 -4.91 10.36 13.30
N GLY A 257 -4.78 11.35 12.42
CA GLY A 257 -3.51 12.03 12.16
C GLY A 257 -2.55 11.24 11.27
N HIS A 258 -3.06 10.20 10.59
CA HIS A 258 -2.27 9.39 9.67
C HIS A 258 -1.97 10.11 8.34
N PRO A 259 -0.77 9.90 7.77
CA PRO A 259 0.37 9.25 8.40
C PRO A 259 1.01 10.13 9.47
N HIS A 260 1.51 9.51 10.55
CA HIS A 260 2.21 10.24 11.59
C HIS A 260 3.58 10.74 11.11
N ALA A 261 4.01 11.87 11.66
CA ALA A 261 5.25 12.53 11.27
C ALA A 261 6.50 11.65 11.50
N GLU A 262 6.47 10.82 12.55
CA GLU A 262 7.55 9.89 12.88
C GLU A 262 7.77 8.85 11.77
N VAL A 263 6.68 8.31 11.19
CA VAL A 263 6.76 7.33 10.10
C VAL A 263 7.30 7.99 8.83
N LEU A 264 6.83 9.20 8.52
CA LEU A 264 7.34 9.94 7.36
C LEU A 264 8.83 10.24 7.52
N ALA A 265 9.27 10.66 8.72
CA ALA A 265 10.68 10.95 8.99
C ALA A 265 11.57 9.71 8.82
N LYS A 266 11.17 8.55 9.33
CA LYS A 266 11.90 7.28 9.15
C LYS A 266 12.06 6.91 7.67
N LEU A 267 10.97 6.99 6.91
CA LEU A 267 11.00 6.70 5.47
C LEU A 267 11.89 7.68 4.69
N GLU A 268 11.86 8.97 5.07
CA GLU A 268 12.73 10.00 4.46
C GLU A 268 14.20 9.82 4.85
N GLU A 269 14.52 9.39 6.09
CA GLU A 269 15.88 9.11 6.56
C GLU A 269 16.51 7.93 5.79
N ASP A 270 15.70 6.96 5.38
CA ASP A 270 16.14 5.79 4.59
C ASP A 270 16.05 6.04 3.05
N ASP A 271 15.91 7.30 2.62
CA ASP A 271 15.79 7.70 1.20
C ASP A 271 14.63 7.02 0.45
N VAL A 272 13.57 6.59 1.15
CA VAL A 272 12.40 5.93 0.56
C VAL A 272 11.50 6.97 -0.12
N GLN A 273 11.14 6.73 -1.37
CA GLN A 273 10.20 7.59 -2.09
C GLN A 273 8.76 7.32 -1.65
N ILE A 274 8.08 8.34 -1.10
CA ILE A 274 6.75 8.21 -0.48
C ILE A 274 5.66 8.64 -1.44
N TYR A 275 4.62 7.81 -1.59
CA TYR A 275 3.38 8.09 -2.28
C TYR A 275 2.21 8.00 -1.29
N ARG A 276 1.28 8.99 -1.31
CA ARG A 276 0.18 9.08 -0.35
C ARG A 276 -1.14 9.30 -1.06
N THR A 277 -2.15 8.47 -0.78
CA THR A 277 -3.48 8.59 -1.43
C THR A 277 -4.19 9.88 -1.05
N ASP A 278 -4.05 10.39 0.18
CA ASP A 278 -4.65 11.65 0.64
C ASP A 278 -4.16 12.88 -0.13
N LYS A 279 -2.99 12.79 -0.78
CA LYS A 279 -2.40 13.88 -1.57
C LYS A 279 -2.50 13.63 -3.06
N MET A 280 -2.35 12.39 -3.47
CA MET A 280 -2.15 12.03 -4.88
C MET A 280 -3.36 11.32 -5.50
N GLY A 281 -4.44 11.09 -4.72
CA GLY A 281 -5.56 10.27 -5.18
C GLY A 281 -5.14 8.81 -5.38
N THR A 282 -5.77 8.11 -6.29
CA THR A 282 -5.37 6.74 -6.66
C THR A 282 -3.94 6.72 -7.20
N ILE A 283 -3.13 5.79 -6.69
CA ILE A 283 -1.72 5.60 -7.07
C ILE A 283 -1.61 4.28 -7.83
N VAL A 284 -0.96 4.32 -8.98
CA VAL A 284 -0.75 3.13 -9.82
C VAL A 284 0.75 2.87 -9.97
N ALA A 285 1.19 1.69 -9.55
CA ALA A 285 2.52 1.16 -9.77
C ALA A 285 2.49 0.12 -10.89
N ALA A 286 3.21 0.35 -11.99
CA ALA A 286 3.34 -0.58 -13.11
C ALA A 286 4.74 -1.17 -13.15
N SER A 287 4.83 -2.50 -13.16
CA SER A 287 6.09 -3.25 -13.22
C SER A 287 6.24 -4.01 -14.52
N ASP A 288 7.40 -3.88 -15.15
CA ASP A 288 7.82 -4.70 -16.29
C ASP A 288 8.61 -5.96 -15.85
N GLY A 289 8.66 -6.24 -14.55
CA GLY A 289 9.47 -7.30 -13.93
C GLY A 289 10.93 -6.93 -13.68
N LYS A 290 11.34 -5.68 -13.96
CA LYS A 290 12.68 -5.14 -13.69
C LYS A 290 12.61 -3.77 -13.03
N ASN A 291 11.70 -2.92 -13.51
CA ASN A 291 11.52 -1.56 -13.05
C ASN A 291 10.07 -1.35 -12.63
N VAL A 292 9.85 -0.49 -11.65
CA VAL A 292 8.52 -0.04 -11.23
C VAL A 292 8.38 1.44 -11.60
N ARG A 293 7.24 1.81 -12.20
CA ARG A 293 6.90 3.19 -12.54
C ARG A 293 5.60 3.56 -11.85
N PHE A 294 5.53 4.78 -11.36
CA PHE A 294 4.34 5.29 -10.68
C PHE A 294 3.63 6.35 -11.50
N THR A 295 2.30 6.28 -11.49
CA THR A 295 1.42 7.35 -11.94
C THR A 295 0.39 7.64 -10.86
N THR A 296 -0.09 8.87 -10.77
CA THR A 296 -1.02 9.32 -9.73
C THR A 296 -2.18 10.08 -10.34
N GLU A 297 -3.34 9.98 -9.73
CA GLU A 297 -4.56 10.65 -10.19
C GLU A 297 -4.46 12.17 -10.05
N LYS A 298 -3.91 12.64 -8.91
CA LYS A 298 -3.65 14.05 -8.62
C LYS A 298 -2.14 14.31 -8.68
N LYS A 299 -1.75 15.54 -9.01
CA LYS A 299 -0.33 15.95 -9.08
C LYS A 299 0.19 16.43 -7.73
#